data_d2185741311adea4c68cdb0bee33854a
#
_entry.id   d2185741311adea4c68cdb0bee33854a
#
_cell.length_a   1.000
_cell.length_b   1.000
_cell.length_c   1.000
_cell.angle_alpha   90.00
_cell.angle_beta   90.00
_cell.angle_gamma   90.00
#
_symmetry.space_group_name_H-M   'P 1'
#
loop_
_entity.id
_entity.type
_entity.pdbx_description
1 polymer ?
#
loop_
_entity_poly.entity_id
_entity_poly.type
_entity_poly.pdbx_seq_one_letter_code
_entity_poly.pdbx_strand_id
1 'polypeptide(L)'
;WSEYDQEKPLTLTGKVVESGYEHPHGHIRLETPAKTWLVVLAPPSRMQNRGLPREEIKVGSTVTVVAYANRAKPEEARAERITAAGKTVELR
;
A
#
# COMPACT_ATOMS: atom_id res chain seq x y z
N TRP A 1 1.80 -7.89 -11.87
CA TRP A 1 1.57 -6.44 -12.13
C TRP A 1 0.69 -6.18 -13.36
N SER A 2 0.59 -7.14 -14.31
CA SER A 2 -0.27 -6.99 -15.49
C SER A 2 -1.77 -6.86 -15.15
N GLU A 3 -2.17 -7.28 -13.97
CA GLU A 3 -3.54 -7.16 -13.46
C GLU A 3 -3.90 -5.73 -13.07
N TYR A 4 -2.91 -4.84 -13.03
CA TYR A 4 -3.08 -3.46 -12.56
C TYR A 4 -2.88 -2.47 -13.71
N ASP A 5 -3.63 -1.36 -13.66
CA ASP A 5 -3.56 -0.32 -14.69
C ASP A 5 -2.34 0.56 -14.45
N GLN A 6 -1.20 0.17 -15.01
CA GLN A 6 0.07 0.85 -14.80
C GLN A 6 0.20 2.17 -15.57
N GLU A 7 -0.78 2.53 -16.36
CA GLU A 7 -0.76 3.80 -17.09
C GLU A 7 -1.36 4.95 -16.28
N LYS A 8 -2.06 4.63 -15.19
CA LYS A 8 -2.77 5.63 -14.38
C LYS A 8 -2.37 5.51 -12.92
N PRO A 9 -1.22 6.06 -12.54
CA PRO A 9 -0.83 6.04 -11.13
C PRO A 9 -1.81 6.86 -10.29
N LEU A 10 -2.15 6.32 -9.12
CA LEU A 10 -3.02 6.97 -8.15
C LEU A 10 -2.20 7.33 -6.93
N THR A 11 -2.37 8.56 -6.45
CA THR A 11 -1.79 8.96 -5.17
C THR A 11 -2.90 8.95 -4.14
N LEU A 12 -2.80 8.05 -3.17
CA LEU A 12 -3.82 7.83 -2.17
C LEU A 12 -3.27 8.13 -0.79
N THR A 13 -3.91 9.04 -0.09
CA THR A 13 -3.55 9.38 1.29
C THR A 13 -4.71 9.02 2.18
N GLY A 14 -4.44 8.33 3.28
CA GLY A 14 -5.50 7.96 4.19
C GLY A 14 -4.98 7.30 5.45
N LYS A 15 -5.94 6.75 6.19
CA LYS A 15 -5.70 6.09 7.46
C LYS A 15 -5.72 4.58 7.26
N VAL A 16 -4.73 3.90 7.83
CA VAL A 16 -4.68 2.43 7.82
C VAL A 16 -5.72 1.92 8.80
N VAL A 17 -6.69 1.17 8.31
CA VAL A 17 -7.75 0.57 9.15
C VAL A 17 -7.59 -0.94 9.29
N GLU A 18 -6.72 -1.54 8.49
CA GLU A 18 -6.34 -2.96 8.61
C GLU A 18 -4.93 -3.10 8.05
N SER A 19 -4.12 -3.95 8.66
CA SER A 19 -2.73 -4.15 8.24
C SER A 19 -2.35 -5.62 8.35
N GLY A 20 -1.79 -6.17 7.27
CA GLY A 20 -1.22 -7.51 7.24
C GLY A 20 0.23 -7.44 6.78
N TYR A 21 1.10 -8.13 7.50
CA TYR A 21 2.54 -8.10 7.24
C TYR A 21 3.05 -9.54 7.10
N GLU A 22 2.54 -10.24 6.10
CA GLU A 22 2.77 -11.68 5.92
C GLU A 22 3.03 -12.02 4.46
N HIS A 23 3.63 -13.18 4.25
CA HIS A 23 3.88 -13.69 2.90
C HIS A 23 2.58 -14.17 2.25
N PRO A 24 2.45 -14.07 0.93
CA PRO A 24 3.47 -13.61 -0.04
C PRO A 24 3.61 -12.10 -0.13
N HIS A 25 2.60 -11.34 0.29
CA HIS A 25 2.63 -9.88 0.25
C HIS A 25 1.97 -9.30 1.49
N GLY A 26 2.55 -8.22 2.01
CA GLY A 26 1.85 -7.39 2.97
C GLY A 26 0.72 -6.63 2.29
N HIS A 27 -0.23 -6.16 3.09
CA HIS A 27 -1.35 -5.36 2.60
C HIS A 27 -1.83 -4.40 3.68
N ILE A 28 -2.51 -3.36 3.25
CA ILE A 28 -3.26 -2.49 4.16
C ILE A 28 -4.63 -2.23 3.57
N ARG A 29 -5.61 -1.97 4.45
CA ARG A 29 -6.83 -1.32 4.00
C ARG A 29 -6.69 0.14 4.36
N LEU A 30 -6.78 0.98 3.35
CA LEU A 30 -6.52 2.41 3.45
C LEU A 30 -7.82 3.18 3.25
N GLU A 31 -8.26 3.83 4.32
CA GLU A 31 -9.47 4.64 4.29
C GLU A 31 -9.14 6.02 3.74
N THR A 32 -9.72 6.35 2.59
CA THR A 32 -9.58 7.66 1.95
C THR A 32 -10.94 8.35 1.92
N PRO A 33 -11.00 9.66 1.60
CA PRO A 33 -12.29 10.34 1.51
C PRO A 33 -13.27 9.70 0.54
N ALA A 34 -12.77 9.09 -0.54
CA ALA A 34 -13.63 8.49 -1.57
C ALA A 34 -14.10 7.08 -1.17
N LYS A 35 -13.21 6.25 -0.64
CA LYS A 35 -13.53 4.88 -0.28
C LYS A 35 -12.36 4.23 0.47
N THR A 36 -12.57 3.01 0.95
CA THR A 36 -11.51 2.20 1.55
C THR A 36 -10.91 1.30 0.48
N TRP A 37 -9.61 1.41 0.28
CA TRP A 37 -8.87 0.63 -0.69
C TRP A 37 -8.18 -0.55 -0.02
N LEU A 38 -8.18 -1.70 -0.68
CA LEU A 38 -7.27 -2.79 -0.35
C LEU A 38 -5.99 -2.55 -1.13
N VAL A 39 -4.92 -2.19 -0.43
CA VAL A 39 -3.64 -1.87 -1.07
C VAL A 39 -2.68 -3.02 -0.84
N VAL A 40 -2.29 -3.67 -1.93
CA VAL A 40 -1.27 -4.73 -1.89
C VAL A 40 0.10 -4.06 -1.88
N LEU A 41 0.93 -4.47 -0.95
CA LEU A 41 2.26 -3.91 -0.76
C LEU A 41 3.32 -4.85 -1.36
N ALA A 42 4.37 -5.15 -0.61
CA ALA A 42 5.46 -6.00 -1.06
C ALA A 42 5.64 -7.17 -0.09
N PRO A 43 6.46 -8.16 -0.42
CA PRO A 43 6.81 -9.18 0.55
C PRO A 43 7.43 -8.55 1.80
N PRO A 44 7.11 -9.06 2.99
CA PRO A 44 7.63 -8.48 4.24
C PRO A 44 9.14 -8.35 4.30
N SER A 45 9.88 -9.32 3.77
CA SER A 45 11.34 -9.24 3.75
C SER A 45 11.85 -8.04 2.95
N ARG A 46 11.21 -7.75 1.82
CA ARG A 46 11.58 -6.58 1.01
C ARG A 46 11.28 -5.29 1.76
N MET A 47 10.11 -5.21 2.39
CA MET A 47 9.73 -4.03 3.14
C MET A 47 10.67 -3.78 4.30
N GLN A 48 11.01 -4.82 5.07
CA GLN A 48 11.97 -4.71 6.16
C GLN A 48 13.36 -4.26 5.67
N ASN A 49 13.85 -4.88 4.60
CA ASN A 49 15.16 -4.54 4.06
C ASN A 49 15.24 -3.11 3.55
N ARG A 50 14.10 -2.55 3.13
CA ARG A 50 14.03 -1.17 2.63
C ARG A 50 13.61 -0.16 3.69
N GLY A 51 13.49 -0.58 4.94
CA GLY A 51 13.25 0.32 6.06
C GLY A 51 11.78 0.57 6.37
N LEU A 52 10.88 -0.34 6.01
CA LEU A 52 9.47 -0.24 6.33
C LEU A 52 9.07 -1.40 7.27
N PRO A 53 9.29 -1.27 8.57
CA PRO A 53 8.88 -2.29 9.51
C PRO A 53 7.36 -2.23 9.75
N ARG A 54 6.81 -3.32 10.29
CA ARG A 54 5.38 -3.47 10.57
C ARG A 54 4.79 -2.28 11.33
N GLU A 55 5.53 -1.74 12.28
CA GLU A 55 5.06 -0.67 13.16
C GLU A 55 4.70 0.61 12.40
N GLU A 56 5.30 0.83 11.24
CA GLU A 56 5.08 2.06 10.48
C GLU A 56 3.84 2.00 9.59
N ILE A 57 3.24 0.83 9.45
CA ILE A 57 1.98 0.66 8.72
C ILE A 57 0.89 0.02 9.57
N LYS A 58 0.98 0.16 10.88
CA LYS A 58 -0.03 -0.37 11.80
C LYS A 58 -1.34 0.40 11.67
N VAL A 59 -2.42 -0.21 12.14
CA VAL A 59 -3.73 0.43 12.21
C VAL A 59 -3.64 1.76 12.96
N GLY A 60 -4.23 2.80 12.38
CA GLY A 60 -4.19 4.15 12.91
C GLY A 60 -3.14 5.04 12.26
N SER A 61 -2.18 4.47 11.54
CA SER A 61 -1.16 5.25 10.82
C SER A 61 -1.79 6.00 9.66
N THR A 62 -1.28 7.19 9.36
CA THR A 62 -1.61 7.90 8.13
C THR A 62 -0.47 7.71 7.15
N VAL A 63 -0.79 7.23 5.96
CA VAL A 63 0.23 6.97 4.93
C VAL A 63 -0.23 7.49 3.58
N THR A 64 0.73 7.68 2.68
CA THR A 64 0.46 8.03 1.29
C THR A 64 1.09 6.94 0.41
N VAL A 65 0.32 6.43 -0.55
CA VAL A 65 0.83 5.45 -1.49
C VAL A 65 0.67 5.96 -2.91
N VAL A 66 1.62 5.61 -3.77
CA VAL A 66 1.46 5.70 -5.21
C VAL A 66 1.16 4.28 -5.67
N ALA A 67 -0.02 4.09 -6.25
CA ALA A 67 -0.55 2.76 -6.52
C ALA A 67 -1.25 2.70 -7.86
N TYR A 68 -1.54 1.49 -8.31
CA TYR A 68 -2.23 1.24 -9.57
C TYR A 68 -3.46 0.39 -9.29
N ALA A 69 -4.61 0.82 -9.82
CA ALA A 69 -5.87 0.12 -9.61
C ALA A 69 -5.87 -1.24 -10.31
N ASN A 70 -6.47 -2.23 -9.66
CA ASN A 70 -6.69 -3.54 -10.26
C ASN A 70 -7.72 -3.38 -11.38
N ARG A 71 -7.47 -3.99 -12.55
CA ARG A 71 -8.36 -3.86 -13.71
C ARG A 71 -9.71 -4.52 -13.50
N ALA A 72 -9.80 -5.51 -12.60
CA ALA A 72 -11.02 -6.28 -12.37
C ALA A 72 -11.66 -6.03 -11.01
N LYS A 73 -10.86 -5.68 -10.00
CA LYS A 73 -11.33 -5.53 -8.61
C LYS A 73 -11.34 -4.05 -8.23
N PRO A 74 -12.53 -3.41 -8.18
CA PRO A 74 -12.61 -1.94 -8.04
C PRO A 74 -12.02 -1.38 -6.75
N GLU A 75 -11.98 -2.16 -5.67
CA GLU A 75 -11.43 -1.68 -4.39
C GLU A 75 -9.96 -2.03 -4.18
N GLU A 76 -9.33 -2.75 -5.12
CA GLU A 76 -7.94 -3.17 -4.95
C GLU A 76 -6.98 -2.31 -5.75
N ALA A 77 -5.85 -1.98 -5.13
CA ALA A 77 -4.74 -1.32 -5.81
C ALA A 77 -3.43 -1.94 -5.33
N ARG A 78 -2.38 -1.83 -6.13
CA ARG A 78 -1.06 -2.30 -5.75
C ARG A 78 -0.10 -1.13 -5.70
N ALA A 79 0.59 -0.98 -4.59
CA ALA A 79 1.46 0.15 -4.37
C ALA A 79 2.84 -0.05 -4.97
N GLU A 80 3.34 0.96 -5.64
CA GLU A 80 4.72 1.03 -6.11
C GLU A 80 5.61 1.64 -5.05
N ARG A 81 5.10 2.59 -4.27
CA ARG A 81 5.83 3.19 -3.15
C ARG A 81 4.86 3.65 -2.07
N ILE A 82 5.40 3.79 -0.88
CA ILE A 82 4.63 4.25 0.28
C ILE A 82 5.45 5.27 1.06
N THR A 83 4.78 6.30 1.52
CA THR A 83 5.35 7.27 2.45
C THR A 83 4.70 7.07 3.81
N ALA A 84 5.49 6.71 4.80
CA ALA A 84 5.06 6.46 6.16
C ALA A 84 6.14 6.93 7.13
N ALA A 85 5.75 7.48 8.27
CA ALA A 85 6.68 7.94 9.30
C ALA A 85 7.75 8.89 8.74
N GLY A 86 7.36 9.74 7.78
CA GLY A 86 8.25 10.76 7.21
C GLY A 86 9.25 10.25 6.19
N LYS A 87 9.15 8.99 5.75
CA LYS A 87 10.06 8.45 4.74
C LYS A 87 9.30 7.75 3.63
N THR A 88 9.88 7.73 2.44
CA THR A 88 9.32 7.08 1.27
C THR A 88 10.11 5.81 0.97
N VAL A 89 9.40 4.71 0.79
CA VAL A 89 9.98 3.39 0.54
C VAL A 89 9.44 2.85 -0.79
N GLU A 90 10.33 2.41 -1.66
CA GLU A 90 9.96 1.76 -2.91
C GLU A 90 9.58 0.31 -2.62
N LEU A 91 8.45 -0.12 -3.18
CA LEU A 91 7.91 -1.46 -2.91
C LEU A 91 8.08 -2.41 -4.09
N ARG A 92 8.32 -1.87 -5.27
CA ARG A 92 8.43 -2.66 -6.50
C ARG A 92 9.83 -3.20 -6.78
#